data_c570c943d2d264e792822ab80014435c
#
_entry.id   c570c943d2d264e792822ab80014435c
#
_cell.length_a   1.000
_cell.length_b   1.000
_cell.length_c   1.000
_cell.angle_alpha   90.00
_cell.angle_beta   90.00
_cell.angle_gamma   90.00
#
_symmetry.space_group_name_H-M   'P 1'
#
loop_
_entity.id
_entity.type
_entity.pdbx_description
1 polymer ?
#
loop_
_entity_poly.entity_id
_entity_poly.type
_entity_poly.pdbx_seq_one_letter_code
_entity_poly.pdbx_strand_id
1 'polypeptide(L)'
;MMSVLSDQLVTFSILAYLVAMVVHAVEYALGNARVRVGPPARELVGAGVGAAGGAGSGPEPTDGAATAAQRTAARARMAGLGAVAVTVLAALLHLGALIARGVAADRMPWGNMYEFVLTVSFIGVASWFVVLWKRPTLRRLGLFLTLVMVLLVATAELLLYTPIVPLVPALNSYWFIIHVATVVFSSGIFLLGVVPAGAFLMRAGYEQGRRSFPYLLAKRMPAAAALERLTFVLHAFSFPIFTFAVIAGAIWAEAAWGRAWGWDPKETWAFISWVVYAGYLHARATPSVKRNVASWLAILGFLTVMMNLFGVNLFFEGLHSYGGLD
;
A
#
# COMPACT_ATOMS: atom_id res chain seq x y z
N MET A 1 28.60 -2.56 -15.72
CA MET A 1 28.78 -2.54 -14.25
C MET A 1 27.53 -2.03 -13.51
N MET A 2 27.00 -0.86 -13.83
CA MET A 2 25.80 -0.30 -13.15
C MET A 2 24.51 -1.10 -13.38
N SER A 3 24.29 -1.69 -14.55
CA SER A 3 23.15 -2.59 -14.79
C SER A 3 23.18 -3.82 -13.90
N VAL A 4 24.34 -4.51 -13.83
CA VAL A 4 24.52 -5.68 -12.96
C VAL A 4 24.32 -5.31 -11.48
N LEU A 5 24.80 -4.13 -11.05
CA LEU A 5 24.56 -3.63 -9.70
C LEU A 5 23.06 -3.42 -9.45
N SER A 6 22.32 -2.85 -10.42
CA SER A 6 20.86 -2.69 -10.31
C SER A 6 20.18 -4.04 -10.07
N ASP A 7 20.47 -5.03 -10.90
CA ASP A 7 19.83 -6.35 -10.84
C ASP A 7 20.12 -7.06 -9.49
N GLN A 8 21.37 -6.98 -9.00
CA GLN A 8 21.73 -7.48 -7.67
C GLN A 8 20.97 -6.77 -6.55
N LEU A 9 20.86 -5.43 -6.63
CA LEU A 9 20.15 -4.64 -5.62
C LEU A 9 18.65 -4.93 -5.61
N VAL A 10 18.01 -5.21 -6.75
CA VAL A 10 16.61 -5.67 -6.80
C VAL A 10 16.49 -7.00 -6.08
N THR A 11 17.35 -7.98 -6.40
CA THR A 11 17.34 -9.29 -5.74
C THR A 11 17.49 -9.16 -4.22
N PHE A 12 18.47 -8.37 -3.74
CA PHE A 12 18.65 -8.14 -2.30
C PHE A 12 17.47 -7.39 -1.68
N SER A 13 16.82 -6.47 -2.41
CA SER A 13 15.62 -5.79 -1.92
C SER A 13 14.45 -6.75 -1.73
N ILE A 14 14.25 -7.71 -2.64
CA ILE A 14 13.23 -8.76 -2.50
C ILE A 14 13.48 -9.59 -1.25
N LEU A 15 14.72 -10.07 -1.05
CA LEU A 15 15.09 -10.82 0.14
C LEU A 15 14.88 -10.02 1.44
N ALA A 16 15.24 -8.75 1.43
CA ALA A 16 15.02 -7.86 2.57
C ALA A 16 13.52 -7.62 2.84
N TYR A 17 12.68 -7.45 1.80
CA TYR A 17 11.22 -7.36 1.97
C TYR A 17 10.63 -8.67 2.49
N LEU A 18 11.12 -9.83 2.07
CA LEU A 18 10.71 -11.12 2.62
C LEU A 18 11.03 -11.23 4.11
N VAL A 19 12.25 -10.86 4.51
CA VAL A 19 12.65 -10.83 5.93
C VAL A 19 11.77 -9.84 6.71
N ALA A 20 11.55 -8.65 6.17
CA ALA A 20 10.66 -7.65 6.79
C ALA A 20 9.25 -8.21 6.98
N MET A 21 8.69 -8.88 5.97
CA MET A 21 7.38 -9.51 6.03
C MET A 21 7.30 -10.55 7.15
N VAL A 22 8.31 -11.41 7.28
CA VAL A 22 8.36 -12.42 8.35
C VAL A 22 8.43 -11.75 9.73
N VAL A 23 9.27 -10.72 9.90
CA VAL A 23 9.38 -10.00 11.18
C VAL A 23 8.10 -9.24 11.51
N HIS A 24 7.43 -8.64 10.51
CA HIS A 24 6.08 -8.07 10.69
C HIS A 24 5.04 -9.13 11.07
N ALA A 25 5.12 -10.34 10.50
CA ALA A 25 4.24 -11.46 10.89
C ALA A 25 4.47 -11.87 12.36
N VAL A 26 5.72 -11.88 12.82
CA VAL A 26 6.06 -12.13 14.24
C VAL A 26 5.48 -11.02 15.13
N GLU A 27 5.64 -9.74 14.79
CA GLU A 27 4.98 -8.64 15.51
C GLU A 27 3.47 -8.85 15.55
N TYR A 28 2.89 -9.18 14.42
CA TYR A 28 1.45 -9.41 14.28
C TYR A 28 0.99 -10.59 15.15
N ALA A 29 1.77 -11.67 15.19
CA ALA A 29 1.50 -12.85 16.01
C ALA A 29 1.63 -12.59 17.52
N LEU A 30 2.59 -11.79 17.96
CA LEU A 30 2.83 -11.49 19.37
C LEU A 30 1.91 -10.38 19.92
N GLY A 31 1.31 -9.56 19.09
CA GLY A 31 0.62 -8.33 19.46
C GLY A 31 -0.69 -8.46 20.27
N ASN A 32 -0.96 -9.58 20.91
CA ASN A 32 -2.21 -9.85 21.67
C ASN A 32 -2.15 -9.52 23.16
N ALA A 33 -1.01 -9.18 23.71
CA ALA A 33 -0.92 -8.83 25.13
C ALA A 33 -1.36 -7.39 25.37
N ARG A 34 -2.66 -7.09 25.19
CA ARG A 34 -3.27 -5.95 25.88
C ARG A 34 -3.39 -6.34 27.35
N VAL A 35 -2.50 -5.82 28.18
CA VAL A 35 -2.84 -5.60 29.59
C VAL A 35 -4.11 -4.77 29.57
N ARG A 36 -5.25 -5.34 29.96
CA ARG A 36 -6.41 -4.56 30.37
C ARG A 36 -5.96 -3.83 31.63
N VAL A 37 -5.42 -2.64 31.47
CA VAL A 37 -5.41 -1.66 32.55
C VAL A 37 -6.89 -1.35 32.72
N GLY A 38 -7.49 -1.88 33.77
CA GLY A 38 -8.82 -1.50 34.21
C GLY A 38 -8.88 0.03 34.32
N PRO A 39 -10.05 0.64 34.12
CA PRO A 39 -10.17 2.08 34.37
C PRO A 39 -9.63 2.36 35.78
N PRO A 40 -8.93 3.49 35.98
CA PRO A 40 -8.49 3.88 37.32
C PRO A 40 -9.72 3.87 38.20
N ALA A 41 -9.62 3.18 39.35
CA ALA A 41 -10.66 3.17 40.35
C ALA A 41 -10.96 4.65 40.69
N ARG A 42 -12.12 5.15 40.22
CA ARG A 42 -12.63 6.42 40.68
C ARG A 42 -12.87 6.23 42.18
N GLU A 43 -12.04 6.85 42.97
CA GLU A 43 -12.28 7.06 44.40
C GLU A 43 -13.62 7.78 44.53
N LEU A 44 -14.69 7.00 44.75
CA LEU A 44 -15.96 7.55 45.24
C LEU A 44 -15.79 7.80 46.73
N VAL A 45 -15.31 8.99 47.05
CA VAL A 45 -15.49 9.54 48.40
C VAL A 45 -16.96 9.94 48.54
N GLY A 46 -17.65 9.25 49.41
CA GLY A 46 -18.80 9.80 50.09
C GLY A 46 -20.11 9.03 50.00
N ALA A 47 -20.53 8.56 51.14
CA ALA A 47 -21.90 8.36 51.68
C ALA A 47 -22.56 6.97 51.55
N GLY A 48 -22.50 6.21 52.61
CA GLY A 48 -23.69 5.77 53.36
C GLY A 48 -24.34 4.43 53.00
N VAL A 49 -24.12 3.45 53.90
CA VAL A 49 -25.08 2.45 54.43
C VAL A 49 -25.76 1.44 53.46
N GLY A 50 -25.36 0.16 53.60
CA GLY A 50 -26.27 -0.99 53.71
C GLY A 50 -26.70 -1.68 52.43
N ALA A 51 -26.07 -2.81 52.09
CA ALA A 51 -26.72 -4.10 51.87
C ALA A 51 -25.69 -5.15 51.39
N ALA A 52 -25.62 -6.25 52.08
CA ALA A 52 -24.84 -7.43 51.72
C ALA A 52 -25.43 -8.10 50.49
N GLY A 53 -24.61 -8.24 49.42
CA GLY A 53 -24.94 -9.01 48.25
C GLY A 53 -23.63 -9.40 47.59
N GLY A 54 -23.24 -10.69 47.63
CA GLY A 54 -21.96 -11.24 47.16
C GLY A 54 -21.71 -10.96 45.68
N ALA A 55 -20.82 -10.03 45.41
CA ALA A 55 -20.21 -9.85 44.10
C ALA A 55 -19.03 -10.84 44.04
N GLY A 56 -19.16 -11.88 43.23
CA GLY A 56 -18.09 -12.79 42.91
C GLY A 56 -16.89 -12.03 42.32
N SER A 57 -15.84 -11.91 43.10
CA SER A 57 -14.52 -11.43 42.68
C SER A 57 -13.96 -12.44 41.65
N GLY A 58 -14.05 -12.11 40.38
CA GLY A 58 -13.29 -12.82 39.36
C GLY A 58 -11.83 -12.82 39.79
N PRO A 59 -11.08 -13.90 39.50
CA PRO A 59 -9.70 -14.06 39.94
C PRO A 59 -8.87 -12.86 39.44
N GLU A 60 -8.27 -12.15 40.39
CA GLU A 60 -7.25 -11.14 40.06
C GLU A 60 -6.12 -11.81 39.26
N PRO A 61 -5.59 -11.16 38.18
CA PRO A 61 -4.46 -11.69 37.47
C PRO A 61 -3.29 -11.89 38.44
N THR A 62 -2.80 -13.12 38.55
CA THR A 62 -1.61 -13.40 39.36
C THR A 62 -0.45 -12.56 38.83
N ASP A 63 0.43 -12.06 39.70
CA ASP A 63 1.61 -11.23 39.35
C ASP A 63 2.45 -11.84 38.22
N GLY A 64 2.50 -13.17 38.14
CA GLY A 64 3.16 -13.92 37.07
C GLY A 64 2.51 -13.74 35.69
N ALA A 65 1.17 -13.65 35.63
CA ALA A 65 0.45 -13.46 34.35
C ALA A 65 0.61 -12.03 33.83
N ALA A 66 0.63 -11.04 34.72
CA ALA A 66 0.88 -9.64 34.37
C ALA A 66 2.31 -9.43 33.81
N THR A 67 3.32 -10.03 34.46
CA THR A 67 4.72 -10.00 33.99
C THR A 67 4.91 -10.72 32.67
N ALA A 68 4.27 -11.86 32.42
CA ALA A 68 4.32 -12.57 31.14
C ALA A 68 3.68 -11.75 30.00
N ALA A 69 2.56 -11.09 30.25
CA ALA A 69 1.89 -10.20 29.29
C ALA A 69 2.75 -8.98 28.93
N GLN A 70 3.44 -8.37 29.90
CA GLN A 70 4.37 -7.28 29.69
C GLN A 70 5.57 -7.71 28.83
N ARG A 71 6.17 -8.87 29.11
CA ARG A 71 7.28 -9.42 28.31
C ARG A 71 6.85 -9.69 26.87
N THR A 72 5.66 -10.22 26.63
CA THR A 72 5.13 -10.46 25.30
C THR A 72 4.87 -9.15 24.55
N ALA A 73 4.35 -8.12 25.20
CA ALA A 73 4.16 -6.81 24.63
C ALA A 73 5.49 -6.14 24.25
N ALA A 74 6.51 -6.25 25.10
CA ALA A 74 7.85 -5.75 24.82
C ALA A 74 8.46 -6.45 23.59
N ARG A 75 8.37 -7.80 23.52
CA ARG A 75 8.83 -8.57 22.36
C ARG A 75 8.11 -8.16 21.09
N ALA A 76 6.78 -7.97 21.12
CA ALA A 76 6.02 -7.49 19.97
C ALA A 76 6.47 -6.10 19.52
N ARG A 77 6.77 -5.20 20.47
CA ARG A 77 7.29 -3.87 20.15
C ARG A 77 8.66 -3.93 19.49
N MET A 78 9.58 -4.75 20.03
CA MET A 78 10.92 -4.95 19.48
C MET A 78 10.86 -5.53 18.07
N ALA A 79 10.06 -6.59 17.87
CA ALA A 79 9.81 -7.17 16.55
C ALA A 79 9.30 -6.14 15.56
N GLY A 80 8.34 -5.29 15.98
CA GLY A 80 7.79 -4.25 15.13
C GLY A 80 8.79 -3.14 14.76
N LEU A 81 9.67 -2.76 15.66
CA LEU A 81 10.76 -1.81 15.35
C LEU A 81 11.78 -2.44 14.41
N GLY A 82 12.17 -3.70 14.66
CA GLY A 82 13.04 -4.46 13.77
C GLY A 82 12.43 -4.63 12.38
N ALA A 83 11.14 -4.93 12.28
CA ALA A 83 10.43 -5.03 11.01
C ALA A 83 10.50 -3.72 10.21
N VAL A 84 10.25 -2.58 10.85
CA VAL A 84 10.39 -1.27 10.20
C VAL A 84 11.82 -1.02 9.75
N ALA A 85 12.82 -1.33 10.59
CA ALA A 85 14.23 -1.13 10.23
C ALA A 85 14.62 -1.96 9.00
N VAL A 86 14.19 -3.23 8.94
CA VAL A 86 14.43 -4.10 7.77
C VAL A 86 13.64 -3.60 6.55
N THR A 87 12.43 -3.08 6.72
CA THR A 87 11.66 -2.47 5.62
C THR A 87 12.37 -1.23 5.07
N VAL A 88 12.99 -0.41 5.94
CA VAL A 88 13.81 0.75 5.51
C VAL A 88 15.02 0.27 4.71
N LEU A 89 15.74 -0.75 5.20
CA LEU A 89 16.86 -1.34 4.47
C LEU A 89 16.42 -1.84 3.08
N ALA A 90 15.31 -2.59 3.00
CA ALA A 90 14.75 -3.07 1.75
C ALA A 90 14.43 -1.92 0.78
N ALA A 91 13.83 -0.83 1.28
CA ALA A 91 13.52 0.36 0.49
C ALA A 91 14.78 1.10 0.02
N LEU A 92 15.83 1.15 0.82
CA LEU A 92 17.12 1.74 0.42
C LEU A 92 17.80 0.93 -0.66
N LEU A 93 17.79 -0.41 -0.58
CA LEU A 93 18.29 -1.30 -1.63
C LEU A 93 17.48 -1.12 -2.92
N HIS A 94 16.16 -1.03 -2.79
CA HIS A 94 15.25 -0.77 -3.92
C HIS A 94 15.51 0.59 -4.58
N LEU A 95 15.68 1.65 -3.80
CA LEU A 95 16.07 2.96 -4.31
C LEU A 95 17.43 2.92 -5.00
N GLY A 96 18.40 2.24 -4.39
CA GLY A 96 19.73 2.03 -4.99
C GLY A 96 19.64 1.33 -6.35
N ALA A 97 18.77 0.32 -6.47
CA ALA A 97 18.51 -0.36 -7.73
C ALA A 97 17.96 0.59 -8.80
N LEU A 98 16.96 1.40 -8.45
CA LEU A 98 16.37 2.39 -9.36
C LEU A 98 17.40 3.44 -9.81
N ILE A 99 18.22 3.94 -8.89
CA ILE A 99 19.29 4.90 -9.20
C ILE A 99 20.32 4.27 -10.12
N ALA A 100 20.81 3.06 -9.78
CA ALA A 100 21.81 2.36 -10.61
C ALA A 100 21.28 2.10 -12.01
N ARG A 101 19.98 1.74 -12.14
CA ARG A 101 19.33 1.52 -13.43
C ARG A 101 19.17 2.82 -14.21
N GLY A 102 18.75 3.89 -13.57
CA GLY A 102 18.65 5.22 -14.19
C GLY A 102 19.99 5.72 -14.72
N VAL A 103 21.04 5.57 -13.92
CA VAL A 103 22.43 5.92 -14.33
C VAL A 103 22.90 5.05 -15.48
N ALA A 104 22.62 3.73 -15.44
CA ALA A 104 23.01 2.82 -16.51
C ALA A 104 22.27 3.07 -17.83
N ALA A 105 21.04 3.57 -17.75
CA ALA A 105 20.17 3.86 -18.89
C ALA A 105 20.31 5.31 -19.41
N ASP A 106 21.03 6.17 -18.68
CA ASP A 106 21.10 7.63 -18.90
C ASP A 106 19.71 8.30 -19.03
N ARG A 107 18.74 7.78 -18.23
CA ARG A 107 17.36 8.26 -18.21
C ARG A 107 16.64 7.84 -16.91
N MET A 108 15.47 8.40 -16.69
CA MET A 108 14.62 7.95 -15.58
C MET A 108 14.17 6.48 -15.75
N PRO A 109 14.13 5.69 -14.65
CA PRO A 109 13.85 4.25 -14.69
C PRO A 109 12.35 3.96 -14.78
N TRP A 110 11.70 4.28 -15.88
CA TRP A 110 10.29 4.00 -16.19
C TRP A 110 10.00 3.83 -17.69
N GLY A 111 11.04 3.48 -18.47
CA GLY A 111 10.92 3.32 -19.93
C GLY A 111 10.30 1.99 -20.38
N ASN A 112 10.08 1.03 -19.49
CA ASN A 112 9.42 -0.25 -19.73
C ASN A 112 8.60 -0.68 -18.50
N MET A 113 7.86 -1.79 -18.62
CA MET A 113 7.00 -2.30 -17.55
C MET A 113 7.78 -2.70 -16.30
N TYR A 114 8.93 -3.33 -16.46
CA TYR A 114 9.80 -3.72 -15.35
C TYR A 114 10.16 -2.50 -14.48
N GLU A 115 10.71 -1.47 -15.12
CA GLU A 115 11.10 -0.23 -14.44
C GLU A 115 9.91 0.49 -13.83
N PHE A 116 8.77 0.49 -14.53
CA PHE A 116 7.56 1.13 -14.05
C PHE A 116 7.03 0.46 -12.77
N VAL A 117 6.94 -0.88 -12.73
CA VAL A 117 6.48 -1.63 -11.55
C VAL A 117 7.42 -1.41 -10.37
N LEU A 118 8.73 -1.42 -10.59
CA LEU A 118 9.71 -1.11 -9.55
C LEU A 118 9.48 0.31 -9.00
N THR A 119 9.34 1.30 -9.86
CA THR A 119 9.19 2.69 -9.40
C THR A 119 7.86 2.92 -8.67
N VAL A 120 6.74 2.37 -9.17
CA VAL A 120 5.42 2.42 -8.47
C VAL A 120 5.50 1.76 -7.10
N SER A 121 6.14 0.60 -7.00
CA SER A 121 6.32 -0.12 -5.74
C SER A 121 7.16 0.69 -4.76
N PHE A 122 8.23 1.33 -5.23
CA PHE A 122 9.05 2.21 -4.40
C PHE A 122 8.26 3.40 -3.87
N ILE A 123 7.47 4.08 -4.70
CA ILE A 123 6.61 5.19 -4.25
C ILE A 123 5.58 4.71 -3.22
N GLY A 124 5.04 3.51 -3.39
CA GLY A 124 4.13 2.90 -2.42
C GLY A 124 4.77 2.73 -1.03
N VAL A 125 5.97 2.16 -0.95
CA VAL A 125 6.66 1.97 0.34
C VAL A 125 7.19 3.29 0.91
N ALA A 126 7.65 4.22 0.09
CA ALA A 126 8.07 5.56 0.52
C ALA A 126 6.88 6.33 1.14
N SER A 127 5.71 6.27 0.49
CA SER A 127 4.46 6.84 1.03
C SER A 127 4.05 6.18 2.35
N TRP A 128 4.31 4.88 2.52
CA TRP A 128 4.09 4.19 3.80
C TRP A 128 4.95 4.75 4.93
N PHE A 129 6.21 5.09 4.69
CA PHE A 129 7.04 5.72 5.73
C PHE A 129 6.48 7.08 6.17
N VAL A 130 5.90 7.85 5.24
CA VAL A 130 5.20 9.11 5.59
C VAL A 130 3.99 8.82 6.47
N VAL A 131 3.22 7.77 6.16
CA VAL A 131 2.08 7.34 6.99
C VAL A 131 2.55 6.91 8.38
N LEU A 132 3.62 6.11 8.48
CA LEU A 132 4.17 5.67 9.76
C LEU A 132 4.67 6.83 10.62
N TRP A 133 5.35 7.80 10.01
CA TRP A 133 5.80 9.01 10.71
C TRP A 133 4.62 9.76 11.35
N LYS A 134 3.53 9.93 10.60
CA LYS A 134 2.33 10.63 11.10
C LYS A 134 1.44 9.77 11.99
N ARG A 135 1.44 8.45 11.82
CA ARG A 135 0.52 7.50 12.45
C ARG A 135 1.22 6.19 12.84
N PRO A 136 2.11 6.19 13.85
CA PRO A 136 2.88 4.99 14.26
C PRO A 136 2.00 3.80 14.68
N THR A 137 0.76 4.07 15.10
CA THR A 137 -0.22 3.05 15.51
C THR A 137 -0.66 2.13 14.35
N LEU A 138 -0.44 2.56 13.10
CA LEU A 138 -0.78 1.80 11.91
C LEU A 138 0.31 0.79 11.50
N ARG A 139 1.44 0.72 12.23
CA ARG A 139 2.60 -0.13 11.90
C ARG A 139 2.25 -1.59 11.59
N ARG A 140 1.22 -2.14 12.22
CA ARG A 140 0.75 -3.51 11.96
C ARG A 140 0.26 -3.77 10.54
N LEU A 141 -0.06 -2.72 9.77
CA LEU A 141 -0.35 -2.84 8.34
C LEU A 141 0.90 -3.16 7.52
N GLY A 142 2.09 -2.99 8.10
CA GLY A 142 3.37 -3.28 7.44
C GLY A 142 3.46 -4.73 6.92
N LEU A 143 2.84 -5.71 7.61
CA LEU A 143 2.75 -7.09 7.12
C LEU A 143 2.09 -7.16 5.73
N PHE A 144 0.95 -6.49 5.57
CA PHE A 144 0.20 -6.54 4.31
C PHE A 144 0.88 -5.72 3.21
N LEU A 145 1.49 -4.59 3.59
CA LEU A 145 2.29 -3.80 2.66
C LEU A 145 3.50 -4.58 2.17
N THR A 146 4.30 -5.17 3.07
CA THR A 146 5.50 -5.91 2.67
C THR A 146 5.14 -7.14 1.84
N LEU A 147 4.00 -7.80 2.09
CA LEU A 147 3.47 -8.84 1.21
C LEU A 147 3.24 -8.31 -0.22
N VAL A 148 2.58 -7.16 -0.35
CA VAL A 148 2.35 -6.52 -1.67
C VAL A 148 3.67 -6.16 -2.33
N MET A 149 4.65 -5.62 -1.58
CA MET A 149 5.98 -5.30 -2.11
C MET A 149 6.71 -6.53 -2.63
N VAL A 150 6.72 -7.63 -1.87
CA VAL A 150 7.32 -8.90 -2.29
C VAL A 150 6.68 -9.39 -3.58
N LEU A 151 5.34 -9.41 -3.65
CA LEU A 151 4.64 -9.87 -4.85
C LEU A 151 4.96 -9.02 -6.08
N LEU A 152 4.91 -7.69 -5.97
CA LEU A 152 5.14 -6.81 -7.11
C LEU A 152 6.60 -6.78 -7.56
N VAL A 153 7.55 -6.66 -6.62
CA VAL A 153 8.98 -6.59 -6.97
C VAL A 153 9.47 -7.93 -7.49
N ALA A 154 9.00 -9.06 -6.91
CA ALA A 154 9.32 -10.38 -7.43
C ALA A 154 8.67 -10.63 -8.82
N THR A 155 7.43 -10.18 -9.04
CA THR A 155 6.79 -10.26 -10.36
C THR A 155 7.58 -9.43 -11.39
N ALA A 156 8.02 -8.24 -11.02
CA ALA A 156 8.86 -7.41 -11.89
C ALA A 156 10.14 -8.17 -12.28
N GLU A 157 10.87 -8.71 -11.29
CA GLU A 157 12.15 -9.39 -11.52
C GLU A 157 12.01 -10.70 -12.30
N LEU A 158 11.00 -11.51 -11.96
CA LEU A 158 10.88 -12.87 -12.51
C LEU A 158 10.13 -12.94 -13.84
N LEU A 159 9.19 -12.00 -14.09
CA LEU A 159 8.27 -12.08 -15.23
C LEU A 159 8.38 -10.89 -16.19
N LEU A 160 8.87 -9.74 -15.73
CA LEU A 160 8.89 -8.51 -16.52
C LEU A 160 10.31 -8.00 -16.80
N TYR A 161 11.34 -8.73 -16.35
CA TYR A 161 12.72 -8.28 -16.53
C TYR A 161 13.00 -7.94 -17.99
N THR A 162 13.45 -6.72 -18.21
CA THR A 162 13.81 -6.20 -19.53
C THR A 162 15.20 -5.57 -19.46
N PRO A 163 16.14 -5.96 -20.34
CA PRO A 163 17.44 -5.31 -20.43
C PRO A 163 17.29 -3.81 -20.70
N ILE A 164 18.34 -3.05 -20.36
CA ILE A 164 18.37 -1.61 -20.66
C ILE A 164 18.52 -1.44 -22.18
N VAL A 165 17.51 -0.80 -22.78
CA VAL A 165 17.48 -0.44 -24.18
C VAL A 165 17.23 1.06 -24.34
N PRO A 166 17.69 1.69 -25.43
CA PRO A 166 17.34 3.07 -25.74
C PRO A 166 15.82 3.28 -25.83
N LEU A 167 15.35 4.47 -25.46
CA LEU A 167 13.94 4.82 -25.64
C LEU A 167 13.60 4.94 -27.12
N VAL A 168 12.41 4.49 -27.49
CA VAL A 168 11.84 4.77 -28.81
C VAL A 168 11.58 6.29 -28.95
N PRO A 169 11.67 6.87 -30.17
CA PRO A 169 11.56 8.31 -30.38
C PRO A 169 10.31 8.95 -29.78
N ALA A 170 9.16 8.27 -29.77
CA ALA A 170 7.92 8.74 -29.19
C ALA A 170 8.03 9.04 -27.67
N LEU A 171 8.91 8.32 -26.96
CA LEU A 171 9.14 8.51 -25.51
C LEU A 171 10.17 9.59 -25.22
N ASN A 172 10.88 10.13 -26.22
CA ASN A 172 11.86 11.19 -26.04
C ASN A 172 11.18 12.57 -26.06
N SER A 173 10.35 12.83 -25.05
CA SER A 173 9.55 14.04 -24.92
C SER A 173 9.55 14.53 -23.48
N TYR A 174 9.62 15.85 -23.31
CA TYR A 174 9.45 16.51 -22.01
C TYR A 174 8.09 16.18 -21.36
N TRP A 175 7.02 16.15 -22.16
CA TRP A 175 5.68 15.78 -21.68
C TRP A 175 5.56 14.33 -21.24
N PHE A 176 6.31 13.42 -21.86
CA PHE A 176 6.42 12.04 -21.42
C PHE A 176 6.94 11.95 -19.98
N ILE A 177 7.99 12.70 -19.66
CA ILE A 177 8.58 12.69 -18.31
C ILE A 177 7.56 13.18 -17.27
N ILE A 178 6.85 14.28 -17.54
CA ILE A 178 5.82 14.82 -16.64
C ILE A 178 4.67 13.83 -16.46
N HIS A 179 4.15 13.29 -17.58
CA HIS A 179 3.06 12.32 -17.57
C HIS A 179 3.43 11.10 -16.73
N VAL A 180 4.52 10.42 -17.07
CA VAL A 180 4.90 9.17 -16.41
C VAL A 180 5.27 9.41 -14.95
N ALA A 181 5.98 10.48 -14.61
CA ALA A 181 6.29 10.82 -13.22
C ALA A 181 5.02 10.94 -12.37
N THR A 182 4.01 11.64 -12.88
CA THR A 182 2.74 11.83 -12.16
C THR A 182 1.87 10.58 -12.13
N VAL A 183 1.89 9.75 -13.19
CA VAL A 183 1.23 8.43 -13.18
C VAL A 183 1.88 7.50 -12.15
N VAL A 184 3.21 7.38 -12.15
CA VAL A 184 3.96 6.54 -11.20
C VAL A 184 3.69 6.98 -9.77
N PHE A 185 3.76 8.28 -9.50
CA PHE A 185 3.54 8.82 -8.16
C PHE A 185 2.11 8.57 -7.66
N SER A 186 1.10 8.88 -8.47
CA SER A 186 -0.30 8.64 -8.11
C SER A 186 -0.61 7.15 -7.96
N SER A 187 -0.11 6.30 -8.86
CA SER A 187 -0.30 4.84 -8.83
C SER A 187 0.32 4.20 -7.58
N GLY A 188 1.51 4.65 -7.16
CA GLY A 188 2.15 4.17 -5.93
C GLY A 188 1.35 4.53 -4.67
N ILE A 189 0.70 5.70 -4.63
CA ILE A 189 -0.18 6.06 -3.52
C ILE A 189 -1.50 5.28 -3.56
N PHE A 190 -2.08 5.04 -4.75
CA PHE A 190 -3.23 4.15 -4.90
C PHE A 190 -2.91 2.73 -4.46
N LEU A 191 -1.74 2.21 -4.82
CA LEU A 191 -1.22 0.93 -4.35
C LEU A 191 -1.17 0.86 -2.82
N LEU A 192 -0.65 1.90 -2.16
CA LEU A 192 -0.70 1.97 -0.70
C LEU A 192 -2.14 2.03 -0.20
N GLY A 193 -3.03 2.74 -0.89
CA GLY A 193 -4.42 2.97 -0.49
C GLY A 193 -5.29 1.71 -0.49
N VAL A 194 -4.99 0.73 -1.33
CA VAL A 194 -5.75 -0.53 -1.38
C VAL A 194 -5.53 -1.39 -0.13
N VAL A 195 -4.35 -1.30 0.49
CA VAL A 195 -4.03 -2.06 1.72
C VAL A 195 -4.98 -1.72 2.88
N PRO A 196 -5.15 -0.45 3.29
CA PRO A 196 -6.11 -0.11 4.33
C PRO A 196 -7.57 -0.29 3.89
N ALA A 197 -7.90 -0.22 2.59
CA ALA A 197 -9.24 -0.51 2.09
C ALA A 197 -9.63 -1.98 2.33
N GLY A 198 -8.76 -2.92 1.96
CA GLY A 198 -8.96 -4.34 2.25
C GLY A 198 -8.96 -4.65 3.74
N ALA A 199 -8.04 -4.06 4.50
CA ALA A 199 -7.98 -4.20 5.95
C ALA A 199 -9.25 -3.66 6.63
N PHE A 200 -9.84 -2.56 6.13
CA PHE A 200 -11.11 -2.03 6.61
C PHE A 200 -12.25 -3.05 6.44
N LEU A 201 -12.40 -3.63 5.25
CA LEU A 201 -13.46 -4.61 5.00
C LEU A 201 -13.35 -5.83 5.92
N MET A 202 -12.12 -6.33 6.14
CA MET A 202 -11.89 -7.42 7.08
C MET A 202 -12.19 -6.99 8.52
N ARG A 203 -11.76 -5.79 8.93
CA ARG A 203 -11.98 -5.29 10.29
C ARG A 203 -13.44 -5.01 10.58
N ALA A 204 -14.17 -4.38 9.66
CA ALA A 204 -15.59 -4.12 9.78
C ALA A 204 -16.39 -5.43 9.90
N GLY A 205 -16.05 -6.45 9.11
CA GLY A 205 -16.66 -7.77 9.22
C GLY A 205 -16.38 -8.44 10.58
N TYR A 206 -15.15 -8.33 11.10
CA TYR A 206 -14.80 -8.83 12.42
C TYR A 206 -15.57 -8.11 13.54
N GLU A 207 -15.72 -6.78 13.45
CA GLU A 207 -16.51 -5.99 14.41
C GLU A 207 -18.00 -6.33 14.38
N GLN A 208 -18.52 -6.77 13.22
CA GLN A 208 -19.88 -7.30 13.06
C GLN A 208 -20.07 -8.75 13.54
N GLY A 209 -19.05 -9.35 14.18
CA GLY A 209 -19.14 -10.70 14.73
C GLY A 209 -18.68 -11.83 13.80
N ARG A 210 -18.24 -11.55 12.56
CA ARG A 210 -17.70 -12.58 11.66
C ARG A 210 -16.37 -13.12 12.20
N ARG A 211 -16.24 -14.45 12.31
CA ARG A 211 -15.08 -15.13 12.91
C ARG A 211 -14.40 -16.13 11.96
N SER A 212 -14.89 -16.29 10.72
CA SER A 212 -14.26 -17.11 9.69
C SER A 212 -13.04 -16.39 9.06
N PHE A 213 -12.21 -17.10 8.30
CA PHE A 213 -11.21 -16.50 7.42
C PHE A 213 -11.91 -15.71 6.31
N PRO A 214 -11.46 -14.49 5.93
CA PRO A 214 -10.25 -13.78 6.39
C PRO A 214 -10.48 -12.85 7.60
N TYR A 215 -11.69 -12.74 8.16
CA TYR A 215 -12.05 -11.79 9.22
C TYR A 215 -11.25 -12.03 10.52
N LEU A 216 -10.85 -13.27 10.81
CA LEU A 216 -10.00 -13.57 11.97
C LEU A 216 -8.66 -12.84 11.94
N LEU A 217 -8.11 -12.58 10.75
CA LEU A 217 -6.89 -11.79 10.61
C LEU A 217 -7.09 -10.37 11.15
N ALA A 218 -8.29 -9.84 11.06
CA ALA A 218 -8.57 -8.47 11.48
C ALA A 218 -8.64 -8.28 13.02
N LYS A 219 -8.59 -9.34 13.82
CA LYS A 219 -8.57 -9.26 15.29
C LYS A 219 -7.51 -8.28 15.82
N ARG A 220 -6.37 -8.20 15.12
CA ARG A 220 -5.20 -7.41 15.53
C ARG A 220 -4.97 -6.15 14.70
N MET A 221 -5.82 -5.90 13.70
CA MET A 221 -5.77 -4.70 12.87
C MET A 221 -6.20 -3.47 13.65
N PRO A 222 -5.79 -2.27 13.21
CA PRO A 222 -6.34 -1.01 13.70
C PRO A 222 -7.87 -0.95 13.60
N ALA A 223 -8.49 -0.02 14.32
CA ALA A 223 -9.94 0.19 14.28
C ALA A 223 -10.41 0.49 12.84
N ALA A 224 -11.61 0.00 12.49
CA ALA A 224 -12.16 0.19 11.14
C ALA A 224 -12.19 1.67 10.71
N ALA A 225 -12.58 2.58 11.60
CA ALA A 225 -12.61 4.01 11.30
C ALA A 225 -11.23 4.61 10.95
N ALA A 226 -10.15 4.11 11.56
CA ALA A 226 -8.79 4.57 11.25
C ALA A 226 -8.32 4.07 9.86
N LEU A 227 -8.69 2.85 9.50
CA LEU A 227 -8.39 2.24 8.21
C LEU A 227 -9.14 2.95 7.08
N GLU A 228 -10.44 3.18 7.27
CA GLU A 228 -11.29 3.90 6.33
C GLU A 228 -10.78 5.33 6.09
N ARG A 229 -10.43 6.04 7.17
CA ARG A 229 -9.88 7.39 7.05
C ARG A 229 -8.55 7.41 6.31
N LEU A 230 -7.67 6.43 6.53
CA LEU A 230 -6.41 6.33 5.80
C LEU A 230 -6.67 6.09 4.32
N THR A 231 -7.56 5.15 3.97
CA THR A 231 -7.99 4.90 2.59
C THR A 231 -8.43 6.20 1.92
N PHE A 232 -9.33 6.94 2.58
CA PHE A 232 -9.82 8.21 2.03
C PHE A 232 -8.72 9.23 1.80
N VAL A 233 -7.85 9.46 2.78
CA VAL A 233 -6.78 10.47 2.67
C VAL A 233 -5.83 10.15 1.52
N LEU A 234 -5.44 8.87 1.37
CA LEU A 234 -4.55 8.46 0.29
C LEU A 234 -5.18 8.65 -1.09
N HIS A 235 -6.44 8.22 -1.26
CA HIS A 235 -7.13 8.36 -2.55
C HIS A 235 -7.48 9.82 -2.87
N ALA A 236 -7.94 10.60 -1.89
CA ALA A 236 -8.26 12.02 -2.08
C ALA A 236 -7.01 12.85 -2.42
N PHE A 237 -5.85 12.46 -1.92
CA PHE A 237 -4.58 13.10 -2.26
C PHE A 237 -4.08 12.67 -3.65
N SER A 238 -4.20 11.38 -3.98
CA SER A 238 -3.68 10.82 -5.24
C SER A 238 -4.54 11.20 -6.44
N PHE A 239 -5.86 11.31 -6.30
CA PHE A 239 -6.79 11.50 -7.41
C PHE A 239 -6.56 12.78 -8.21
N PRO A 240 -6.33 13.98 -7.62
CA PRO A 240 -6.00 15.18 -8.39
C PRO A 240 -4.69 15.02 -9.18
N ILE A 241 -3.70 14.33 -8.62
CA ILE A 241 -2.42 14.07 -9.29
C ILE A 241 -2.64 13.13 -10.48
N PHE A 242 -3.45 12.10 -10.31
CA PHE A 242 -3.83 11.19 -11.39
C PHE A 242 -4.63 11.90 -12.48
N THR A 243 -5.53 12.82 -12.11
CA THR A 243 -6.26 13.67 -13.07
C THR A 243 -5.30 14.50 -13.90
N PHE A 244 -4.34 15.14 -13.25
CA PHE A 244 -3.29 15.89 -13.95
C PHE A 244 -2.45 14.96 -14.84
N ALA A 245 -2.13 13.76 -14.38
CA ALA A 245 -1.39 12.78 -15.16
C ALA A 245 -2.12 12.40 -16.46
N VAL A 246 -3.44 12.18 -16.41
CA VAL A 246 -4.25 11.90 -17.61
C VAL A 246 -4.21 13.07 -18.59
N ILE A 247 -4.34 14.32 -18.10
CA ILE A 247 -4.25 15.52 -18.93
C ILE A 247 -2.85 15.65 -19.57
N ALA A 248 -1.79 15.48 -18.79
CA ALA A 248 -0.42 15.52 -19.28
C ALA A 248 -0.13 14.41 -20.33
N GLY A 249 -0.79 13.25 -20.16
CA GLY A 249 -0.75 12.15 -21.13
C GLY A 249 -1.41 12.52 -22.45
N ALA A 250 -2.54 13.23 -22.43
CA ALA A 250 -3.19 13.72 -23.64
C ALA A 250 -2.31 14.74 -24.39
N ILE A 251 -1.65 15.64 -23.66
CA ILE A 251 -0.71 16.60 -24.26
C ILE A 251 0.51 15.87 -24.88
N TRP A 252 1.03 14.86 -24.17
CA TRP A 252 2.10 14.02 -24.71
C TRP A 252 1.65 13.25 -25.94
N ALA A 253 0.45 12.67 -25.96
CA ALA A 253 -0.14 11.96 -27.09
C ALA A 253 -0.25 12.83 -28.34
N GLU A 254 -0.63 14.11 -28.18
CA GLU A 254 -0.63 15.10 -29.27
C GLU A 254 0.76 15.30 -29.85
N ALA A 255 1.78 15.42 -28.99
CA ALA A 255 3.16 15.59 -29.43
C ALA A 255 3.77 14.32 -30.08
N ALA A 256 3.37 13.13 -29.61
CA ALA A 256 3.92 11.86 -30.05
C ALA A 256 3.22 11.30 -31.29
N TRP A 257 1.91 11.50 -31.43
CA TRP A 257 1.07 10.83 -32.43
C TRP A 257 0.13 11.80 -33.20
N GLY A 258 0.21 13.11 -32.96
CA GLY A 258 -0.61 14.13 -33.63
C GLY A 258 -2.08 14.12 -33.23
N ARG A 259 -2.42 13.54 -32.09
CA ARG A 259 -3.78 13.50 -31.53
C ARG A 259 -3.76 13.42 -30.01
N ALA A 260 -4.52 14.26 -29.34
CA ALA A 260 -4.57 14.30 -27.87
C ALA A 260 -5.32 13.10 -27.24
N TRP A 261 -6.25 12.48 -28.00
CA TRP A 261 -7.05 11.35 -27.54
C TRP A 261 -7.56 10.51 -28.71
N GLY A 262 -7.51 9.21 -28.62
CA GLY A 262 -7.94 8.32 -29.70
C GLY A 262 -8.55 7.00 -29.23
N TRP A 263 -8.89 6.90 -27.92
CA TRP A 263 -9.44 5.69 -27.33
C TRP A 263 -8.51 4.46 -27.45
N ASP A 264 -7.19 4.71 -27.47
CA ASP A 264 -6.21 3.63 -27.30
C ASP A 264 -6.53 2.82 -26.03
N PRO A 265 -6.27 1.52 -25.97
CA PRO A 265 -6.59 0.71 -24.79
C PRO A 265 -6.07 1.28 -23.48
N LYS A 266 -4.86 1.87 -23.45
CA LYS A 266 -4.34 2.52 -22.22
C LYS A 266 -5.07 3.79 -21.86
N GLU A 267 -5.41 4.61 -22.84
CA GLU A 267 -6.23 5.82 -22.64
C GLU A 267 -7.60 5.44 -22.07
N THR A 268 -8.25 4.44 -22.68
CA THR A 268 -9.56 3.93 -22.26
C THR A 268 -9.52 3.42 -20.82
N TRP A 269 -8.54 2.59 -20.45
CA TRP A 269 -8.43 2.05 -19.09
C TRP A 269 -7.99 3.11 -18.07
N ALA A 270 -7.21 4.13 -18.48
CA ALA A 270 -6.91 5.29 -17.64
C ALA A 270 -8.19 6.08 -17.33
N PHE A 271 -9.05 6.30 -18.33
CA PHE A 271 -10.34 6.96 -18.16
C PHE A 271 -11.29 6.14 -17.27
N ILE A 272 -11.40 4.81 -17.49
CA ILE A 272 -12.18 3.92 -16.62
C ILE A 272 -11.69 4.01 -15.16
N SER A 273 -10.38 4.00 -14.94
CA SER A 273 -9.80 4.13 -13.60
C SER A 273 -10.16 5.47 -12.96
N TRP A 274 -10.09 6.55 -13.74
CA TRP A 274 -10.48 7.89 -13.31
C TRP A 274 -11.95 7.95 -12.88
N VAL A 275 -12.86 7.40 -13.70
CA VAL A 275 -14.31 7.36 -13.40
C VAL A 275 -14.57 6.57 -12.11
N VAL A 276 -13.93 5.39 -11.94
CA VAL A 276 -14.12 4.55 -10.75
C VAL A 276 -13.61 5.27 -9.49
N TYR A 277 -12.47 5.93 -9.55
CA TYR A 277 -11.95 6.69 -8.40
C TYR A 277 -12.77 7.95 -8.10
N ALA A 278 -13.28 8.65 -9.12
CA ALA A 278 -14.24 9.74 -8.94
C ALA A 278 -15.52 9.21 -8.24
N GLY A 279 -16.02 8.05 -8.69
CA GLY A 279 -17.15 7.34 -8.08
C GLY A 279 -16.86 6.95 -6.62
N TYR A 280 -15.65 6.50 -6.31
CA TYR A 280 -15.22 6.24 -4.93
C TYR A 280 -15.30 7.50 -4.06
N LEU A 281 -14.72 8.61 -4.52
CA LEU A 281 -14.72 9.87 -3.76
C LEU A 281 -16.14 10.41 -3.58
N HIS A 282 -16.97 10.30 -4.61
CA HIS A 282 -18.39 10.67 -4.54
C HIS A 282 -19.15 9.79 -3.54
N ALA A 283 -19.00 8.46 -3.62
CA ALA A 283 -19.62 7.51 -2.69
C ALA A 283 -19.16 7.77 -1.25
N ARG A 284 -17.88 8.10 -1.06
CA ARG A 284 -17.31 8.44 0.26
C ARG A 284 -17.90 9.74 0.83
N ALA A 285 -18.17 10.73 -0.01
CA ALA A 285 -18.77 12.01 0.37
C ALA A 285 -20.28 11.91 0.64
N THR A 286 -20.96 10.89 0.11
CA THR A 286 -22.42 10.70 0.20
C THR A 286 -22.80 10.01 1.51
N PRO A 287 -23.55 10.66 2.45
CA PRO A 287 -23.86 10.08 3.76
C PRO A 287 -24.67 8.78 3.72
N SER A 288 -25.55 8.61 2.72
CA SER A 288 -26.40 7.41 2.56
C SER A 288 -25.62 6.18 2.05
N VAL A 289 -24.42 6.35 1.51
CA VAL A 289 -23.62 5.25 0.99
C VAL A 289 -22.85 4.56 2.13
N LYS A 290 -23.02 3.24 2.23
CA LYS A 290 -22.30 2.43 3.23
C LYS A 290 -20.79 2.48 2.97
N ARG A 291 -19.98 2.62 4.01
CA ARG A 291 -18.51 2.66 3.91
C ARG A 291 -17.90 1.41 3.25
N ASN A 292 -18.54 0.26 3.39
CA ASN A 292 -18.11 -0.96 2.71
C ASN A 292 -18.21 -0.82 1.18
N VAL A 293 -19.27 -0.17 0.66
CA VAL A 293 -19.42 0.08 -0.78
C VAL A 293 -18.30 0.98 -1.29
N ALA A 294 -18.05 2.09 -0.59
CA ALA A 294 -16.94 2.97 -0.93
C ALA A 294 -15.59 2.23 -0.94
N SER A 295 -15.32 1.38 0.07
CA SER A 295 -14.06 0.62 0.11
C SER A 295 -13.93 -0.39 -1.03
N TRP A 296 -15.02 -1.02 -1.46
CA TRP A 296 -15.02 -1.87 -2.65
C TRP A 296 -14.75 -1.08 -3.93
N LEU A 297 -15.27 0.16 -4.05
CA LEU A 297 -14.96 1.04 -5.18
C LEU A 297 -13.47 1.45 -5.18
N ALA A 298 -12.86 1.68 -4.02
CA ALA A 298 -11.43 1.94 -3.93
C ALA A 298 -10.58 0.75 -4.42
N ILE A 299 -10.98 -0.47 -4.05
CA ILE A 299 -10.33 -1.70 -4.51
C ILE A 299 -10.55 -1.89 -6.01
N LEU A 300 -11.78 -1.69 -6.49
CA LEU A 300 -12.10 -1.77 -7.92
C LEU A 300 -11.26 -0.76 -8.73
N GLY A 301 -11.12 0.48 -8.24
CA GLY A 301 -10.25 1.48 -8.86
C GLY A 301 -8.81 1.01 -9.00
N PHE A 302 -8.27 0.36 -7.97
CA PHE A 302 -6.93 -0.23 -8.06
C PHE A 302 -6.86 -1.38 -9.07
N LEU A 303 -7.88 -2.24 -9.13
CA LEU A 303 -7.94 -3.31 -10.13
C LEU A 303 -7.99 -2.76 -11.56
N THR A 304 -8.68 -1.64 -11.80
CA THR A 304 -8.67 -0.99 -13.12
C THR A 304 -7.29 -0.40 -13.47
N VAL A 305 -6.55 0.14 -12.50
CA VAL A 305 -5.15 0.56 -12.70
C VAL A 305 -4.26 -0.65 -12.99
N MET A 306 -4.44 -1.77 -12.30
CA MET A 306 -3.70 -3.01 -12.59
C MET A 306 -4.04 -3.56 -13.96
N MET A 307 -5.31 -3.50 -14.36
CA MET A 307 -5.72 -3.87 -15.72
C MET A 307 -5.06 -2.96 -16.77
N ASN A 308 -5.01 -1.65 -16.53
CA ASN A 308 -4.29 -0.74 -17.41
C ASN A 308 -2.78 -1.06 -17.49
N LEU A 309 -2.16 -1.40 -16.36
CA LEU A 309 -0.72 -1.68 -16.31
C LEU A 309 -0.38 -3.04 -16.92
N PHE A 310 -1.03 -4.11 -16.46
CA PHE A 310 -0.71 -5.48 -16.87
C PHE A 310 -1.63 -5.96 -18.01
N GLY A 311 -2.95 -5.87 -17.83
CA GLY A 311 -3.91 -6.45 -18.76
C GLY A 311 -3.83 -5.82 -20.15
N VAL A 312 -3.69 -4.51 -20.24
CA VAL A 312 -3.57 -3.85 -21.54
C VAL A 312 -2.30 -4.29 -22.29
N ASN A 313 -1.17 -4.39 -21.60
CA ASN A 313 0.08 -4.81 -22.24
C ASN A 313 0.12 -6.30 -22.59
N LEU A 314 -0.70 -7.14 -21.95
CA LEU A 314 -0.73 -8.58 -22.18
C LEU A 314 -1.77 -9.00 -23.22
N PHE A 315 -2.88 -8.24 -23.36
CA PHE A 315 -4.05 -8.69 -24.11
C PHE A 315 -4.47 -7.76 -25.25
N PHE A 316 -3.90 -6.54 -25.33
CA PHE A 316 -4.32 -5.55 -26.31
C PHE A 316 -3.13 -4.96 -27.08
N GLU A 317 -3.25 -4.89 -28.38
CA GLU A 317 -2.34 -4.11 -29.23
C GLU A 317 -2.77 -2.64 -29.23
N GLY A 318 -1.81 -1.72 -29.24
CA GLY A 318 -2.08 -0.29 -29.25
C GLY A 318 -0.82 0.56 -29.40
N LEU A 319 -0.98 1.87 -29.39
CA LEU A 319 0.15 2.83 -29.52
C LEU A 319 1.14 2.75 -28.34
N HIS A 320 0.75 2.09 -27.25
CA HIS A 320 1.59 1.89 -26.06
C HIS A 320 2.23 0.48 -26.00
N SER A 321 2.33 -0.25 -27.10
CA SER A 321 2.86 -1.62 -27.16
C SER A 321 4.36 -1.75 -26.91
N TYR A 322 5.09 -0.64 -26.72
CA TYR A 322 6.52 -0.62 -26.38
C TYR A 322 6.83 -0.96 -24.91
N GLY A 323 5.96 -1.70 -24.23
CA GLY A 323 6.12 -2.10 -22.81
C GLY A 323 7.23 -3.11 -22.54
N GLY A 324 7.88 -3.68 -23.58
CA GLY A 324 9.02 -4.60 -23.42
C GLY A 324 8.61 -6.05 -23.13
N LEU A 325 7.43 -6.48 -23.58
CA LEU A 325 6.93 -7.86 -23.45
C LEU A 325 6.87 -8.62 -24.79
N ASP A 326 7.40 -8.03 -25.87
CA ASP A 326 7.46 -8.63 -27.21
C ASP A 326 8.69 -9.53 -27.38
#